data_c5ec2cb1ffd06eb16934f1317beb3198
#
_entry.id   c5ec2cb1ffd06eb16934f1317beb3198
#
_cell.length_a   1.000
_cell.length_b   1.000
_cell.length_c   1.000
_cell.angle_alpha   90.00
_cell.angle_beta   90.00
_cell.angle_gamma   90.00
#
_symmetry.space_group_name_H-M   'P 1'
#
loop_
_entity.id
_entity.type
_entity.pdbx_description
1 polymer ?
#
loop_
_entity_poly.entity_id
_entity_poly.type
_entity_poly.pdbx_seq_one_letter_code
_entity_poly.pdbx_strand_id
1 'polypeptide(L)'
;MAYATDDLSLRRATDVSFFVAGGPGGQHRNKTSTGVRLRHRPSGARVQATERRSQAQNLATAWERLRARLDALNFVPAERKPTRPSRGAMEDRLREKARVSDRKRRRTRPADDA
;
A
#
# COMPACT_ATOMS: atom_id res chain seq x y z
N MET A 1 4.28 14.87 9.64
CA MET A 1 4.15 16.02 8.73
C MET A 1 3.46 15.63 7.45
N ALA A 2 2.42 16.35 7.09
CA ALA A 2 1.73 16.10 5.82
C ALA A 2 2.45 16.83 4.68
N TYR A 3 2.62 16.16 3.55
CA TYR A 3 3.19 16.77 2.35
C TYR A 3 2.07 17.45 1.55
N ALA A 4 2.35 18.64 1.05
CA ALA A 4 1.39 19.36 0.21
C ALA A 4 1.18 18.64 -1.11
N THR A 5 -0.07 18.48 -1.53
CA THR A 5 -0.44 17.78 -2.77
C THR A 5 -1.06 18.68 -3.82
N ASP A 6 -1.10 19.99 -3.57
CA ASP A 6 -1.57 20.95 -4.55
C ASP A 6 -0.58 21.11 -5.71
N ASP A 7 -1.08 21.48 -6.89
CA ASP A 7 -0.27 21.52 -8.12
C ASP A 7 0.97 22.41 -8.01
N LEU A 8 0.82 23.60 -7.45
CA LEU A 8 1.93 24.55 -7.33
C LEU A 8 3.01 24.03 -6.41
N SER A 9 2.64 23.55 -5.23
CA SER A 9 3.59 23.05 -4.25
C SER A 9 4.31 21.80 -4.76
N LEU A 10 3.59 20.91 -5.42
CA LEU A 10 4.18 19.70 -6.01
C LEU A 10 5.21 20.06 -7.09
N ARG A 11 4.87 20.97 -8.00
CA ARG A 11 5.78 21.36 -9.07
C ARG A 11 7.04 22.02 -8.54
N ARG A 12 6.93 22.83 -7.51
CA ARG A 12 8.08 23.49 -6.88
C ARG A 12 8.99 22.50 -6.12
N ALA A 13 8.40 21.48 -5.53
CA ALA A 13 9.10 20.53 -4.69
C ALA A 13 9.56 19.27 -5.44
N THR A 14 9.22 19.13 -6.71
CA THR A 14 9.46 17.93 -7.50
C THR A 14 10.41 18.20 -8.65
N ASP A 15 11.41 17.34 -8.79
CA ASP A 15 12.31 17.35 -9.94
C ASP A 15 11.76 16.45 -11.03
N VAL A 16 11.65 16.99 -12.25
CA VAL A 16 11.15 16.28 -13.42
C VAL A 16 12.32 15.94 -14.32
N SER A 17 12.44 14.69 -14.72
CA SER A 17 13.44 14.25 -15.69
C SER A 17 12.79 13.36 -16.75
N PHE A 18 13.33 13.41 -17.95
CA PHE A 18 12.88 12.62 -19.07
C PHE A 18 13.98 11.65 -19.48
N PHE A 19 13.58 10.48 -19.93
CA PHE A 19 14.54 9.47 -20.35
C PHE A 19 13.95 8.62 -21.47
N VAL A 20 14.83 7.92 -22.18
CA VAL A 20 14.42 6.98 -23.21
C VAL A 20 14.00 5.69 -22.52
N ALA A 21 12.71 5.32 -22.67
CA ALA A 21 12.20 4.09 -22.08
C ALA A 21 12.72 2.88 -22.86
N GLY A 22 13.38 1.95 -22.18
CA GLY A 22 13.79 0.68 -22.77
C GLY A 22 12.59 -0.26 -22.96
N GLY A 23 12.73 -1.25 -23.83
CA GLY A 23 11.74 -2.28 -24.04
C GLY A 23 11.36 -2.46 -25.50
N PRO A 24 10.43 -3.39 -25.80
CA PRO A 24 9.99 -3.64 -27.18
C PRO A 24 9.28 -2.41 -27.75
N GLY A 25 9.70 -1.98 -28.91
CA GLY A 25 9.14 -0.81 -29.59
C GLY A 25 9.98 -0.43 -30.78
N GLY A 26 9.42 0.34 -31.69
CA GLY A 26 10.12 0.79 -32.91
C GLY A 26 11.17 1.87 -32.63
N GLN A 27 11.72 2.43 -33.70
CA GLN A 27 12.76 3.46 -33.63
C GLN A 27 12.30 4.70 -32.83
N HIS A 28 11.03 5.04 -32.88
CA HIS A 28 10.47 6.17 -32.13
C HIS A 28 10.74 6.04 -30.64
N ARG A 29 10.49 4.85 -30.09
CA ARG A 29 10.67 4.58 -28.65
C ARG A 29 12.15 4.65 -28.25
N ASN A 30 13.05 4.26 -29.14
CA ASN A 30 14.50 4.26 -28.88
C ASN A 30 15.12 5.64 -29.04
N LYS A 31 14.50 6.53 -29.83
CA LYS A 31 15.07 7.85 -30.13
C LYS A 31 14.44 8.99 -29.34
N THR A 32 13.20 8.81 -28.85
CA THR A 32 12.44 9.87 -28.20
C THR A 32 12.36 9.63 -26.69
N SER A 33 12.74 10.64 -25.92
CA SER A 33 12.66 10.60 -24.45
C SER A 33 11.20 10.74 -23.98
N THR A 34 10.42 9.67 -24.07
CA THR A 34 9.03 9.66 -23.66
C THR A 34 8.83 9.24 -22.21
N GLY A 35 9.80 8.57 -21.61
CA GLY A 35 9.76 8.19 -20.21
C GLY A 35 9.87 9.40 -19.28
N VAL A 36 9.09 9.42 -18.22
CA VAL A 36 9.07 10.51 -17.24
C VAL A 36 9.41 9.96 -15.87
N ARG A 37 10.28 10.65 -15.17
CA ARG A 37 10.65 10.36 -13.80
C ARG A 37 10.43 11.60 -12.94
N LEU A 38 9.68 11.44 -11.86
CA LEU A 38 9.45 12.50 -10.88
C LEU A 38 10.10 12.11 -9.55
N ARG A 39 10.77 13.09 -8.94
CA ARG A 39 11.34 12.93 -7.61
C ARG A 39 10.85 14.06 -6.72
N HIS A 40 10.08 13.71 -5.71
CA HIS A 40 9.62 14.67 -4.71
C HIS A 40 10.69 14.83 -3.64
N ARG A 41 11.33 15.98 -3.58
CA ARG A 41 12.46 16.23 -2.69
C ARG A 41 12.13 16.07 -1.21
N PRO A 42 11.04 16.68 -0.69
CA PRO A 42 10.76 16.61 0.75
C PRO A 42 10.53 15.19 1.27
N SER A 43 9.79 14.36 0.51
CA SER A 43 9.48 12.99 0.91
C SER A 43 10.47 11.95 0.41
N GLY A 44 11.26 12.30 -0.61
CA GLY A 44 12.11 11.35 -1.31
C GLY A 44 11.36 10.38 -2.22
N ALA A 45 10.06 10.56 -2.39
CA ALA A 45 9.25 9.69 -3.25
C ALA A 45 9.65 9.83 -4.71
N ARG A 46 9.76 8.70 -5.41
CA ARG A 46 10.09 8.65 -6.84
C ARG A 46 9.03 7.86 -7.58
N VAL A 47 8.61 8.38 -8.72
CA VAL A 47 7.65 7.70 -9.59
C VAL A 47 8.14 7.77 -11.03
N GLN A 48 7.73 6.81 -11.85
CA GLN A 48 8.06 6.74 -13.26
C GLN A 48 6.80 6.43 -14.04
N ALA A 49 6.74 6.91 -15.28
CA ALA A 49 5.67 6.57 -16.22
C ALA A 49 6.29 6.38 -17.60
N THR A 50 6.08 5.22 -18.19
CA THR A 50 6.66 4.84 -19.48
C THR A 50 5.65 4.14 -20.40
N GLU A 51 4.42 3.94 -19.93
CA GLU A 51 3.42 3.10 -20.63
C GLU A 51 2.82 3.76 -21.87
N ARG A 52 2.86 5.07 -21.96
CA ARG A 52 2.25 5.81 -23.05
C ARG A 52 3.30 6.19 -24.10
N ARG A 53 2.85 6.41 -25.33
CA ARG A 53 3.70 6.88 -26.41
C ARG A 53 4.08 8.35 -26.25
N SER A 54 3.16 9.14 -25.74
CA SER A 54 3.33 10.58 -25.59
C SER A 54 4.01 10.92 -24.28
N GLN A 55 5.03 11.76 -24.33
CA GLN A 55 5.68 12.31 -23.14
C GLN A 55 4.70 13.06 -22.26
N ALA A 56 3.79 13.83 -22.87
CA ALA A 56 2.78 14.57 -22.12
C ALA A 56 1.82 13.65 -21.35
N GLN A 57 1.41 12.54 -21.96
CA GLN A 57 0.57 11.56 -21.29
C GLN A 57 1.30 10.86 -20.15
N ASN A 58 2.56 10.53 -20.35
CA ASN A 58 3.40 9.95 -19.31
C ASN A 58 3.61 10.93 -18.16
N LEU A 59 3.80 12.20 -18.47
CA LEU A 59 3.93 13.23 -17.45
C LEU A 59 2.67 13.35 -16.60
N ALA A 60 1.49 13.38 -17.22
CA ALA A 60 0.22 13.41 -16.50
C ALA A 60 0.05 12.18 -15.60
N THR A 61 0.35 11.00 -16.12
CA THR A 61 0.28 9.75 -15.35
C THR A 61 1.25 9.77 -14.17
N ALA A 62 2.46 10.28 -14.37
CA ALA A 62 3.46 10.38 -13.32
C ALA A 62 3.01 11.31 -12.20
N TRP A 63 2.38 12.46 -12.52
CA TRP A 63 1.82 13.36 -11.52
C TRP A 63 0.72 12.70 -10.70
N GLU A 64 -0.17 11.96 -11.35
CA GLU A 64 -1.23 11.23 -10.65
C GLU A 64 -0.65 10.19 -9.68
N ARG A 65 0.35 9.45 -10.13
CA ARG A 65 1.05 8.45 -9.30
C ARG A 65 1.75 9.09 -8.11
N LEU A 66 2.38 10.24 -8.32
CA LEU A 66 3.06 10.96 -7.25
C LEU A 66 2.05 11.45 -6.21
N ARG A 67 0.93 12.02 -6.63
CA ARG A 67 -0.13 12.45 -5.72
C ARG A 67 -0.66 11.27 -4.89
N ALA A 68 -0.97 10.16 -5.54
CA ALA A 68 -1.45 8.97 -4.86
C ALA A 68 -0.45 8.47 -3.81
N ARG A 69 0.83 8.49 -4.15
CA ARG A 69 1.89 8.07 -3.23
C ARG A 69 2.02 9.02 -2.05
N LEU A 70 1.94 10.33 -2.29
CA LEU A 70 1.98 11.33 -1.21
C LEU A 70 0.74 11.25 -0.32
N ASP A 71 -0.44 11.02 -0.90
CA ASP A 71 -1.67 10.82 -0.15
C ASP A 71 -1.55 9.59 0.77
N ALA A 72 -0.94 8.52 0.28
CA ALA A 72 -0.68 7.33 1.09
C ALA A 72 0.31 7.63 2.24
N LEU A 73 1.34 8.44 1.99
CA LEU A 73 2.29 8.86 3.03
C LEU A 73 1.66 9.82 4.04
N ASN A 74 0.71 10.65 3.60
CA ASN A 74 -0.01 11.58 4.47
C ASN A 74 -1.09 10.88 5.28
N PHE A 75 -1.47 9.68 4.89
CA PHE A 75 -2.54 8.95 5.56
C PHE A 75 -2.13 8.58 6.99
N VAL A 76 -2.90 9.08 7.94
CA VAL A 76 -2.75 8.72 9.34
C VAL A 76 -3.90 7.78 9.69
N PRO A 77 -3.62 6.50 9.93
CA PRO A 77 -4.69 5.57 10.29
C PRO A 77 -5.35 6.01 11.60
N ALA A 78 -6.67 5.92 11.64
CA ALA A 78 -7.41 6.22 12.86
C ALA A 78 -7.00 5.25 13.97
N GLU A 79 -6.85 5.79 15.18
CA GLU A 79 -6.51 4.96 16.33
C GLU A 79 -7.58 3.89 16.52
N ARG A 80 -7.14 2.64 16.58
CA ARG A 80 -8.05 1.52 16.76
C ARG A 80 -8.52 1.51 18.21
N LYS A 81 -9.79 1.84 18.41
CA LYS A 81 -10.40 1.75 19.73
C LYS A 81 -10.70 0.28 20.04
N PRO A 82 -10.22 -0.24 21.17
CA PRO A 82 -10.58 -1.60 21.54
C PRO A 82 -12.07 -1.69 21.77
N THR A 83 -12.71 -2.64 21.11
CA THR A 83 -14.14 -2.91 21.29
C THR A 83 -14.32 -4.05 22.26
N ARG A 84 -15.37 -3.94 23.09
CA ARG A 84 -15.72 -5.00 24.01
C ARG A 84 -16.28 -6.18 23.22
N PRO A 85 -15.85 -7.42 23.51
CA PRO A 85 -16.44 -8.59 22.86
C PRO A 85 -17.96 -8.65 23.07
N SER A 86 -18.69 -9.10 22.05
CA SER A 86 -20.13 -9.29 22.17
C SER A 86 -20.42 -10.46 23.11
N ARG A 87 -21.63 -10.49 23.65
CA ARG A 87 -22.08 -11.61 24.50
C ARG A 87 -21.97 -12.94 23.77
N GLY A 88 -22.37 -12.98 22.48
CA GLY A 88 -22.25 -14.18 21.66
C GLY A 88 -20.82 -14.64 21.49
N ALA A 89 -19.89 -13.72 21.26
CA ALA A 89 -18.48 -14.02 21.13
C ALA A 89 -17.91 -14.60 22.43
N MET A 90 -18.32 -14.07 23.59
CA MET A 90 -17.91 -14.59 24.88
C MET A 90 -18.44 -16.00 25.13
N GLU A 91 -19.71 -16.25 24.78
CA GLU A 91 -20.32 -17.57 24.88
C GLU A 91 -19.61 -18.58 23.99
N ASP A 92 -19.31 -18.22 22.76
CA ASP A 92 -18.57 -19.08 21.82
C ASP A 92 -17.18 -19.41 22.36
N ARG A 93 -16.50 -18.44 22.94
CA ARG A 93 -15.21 -18.64 23.56
C ARG A 93 -15.27 -19.63 24.72
N LEU A 94 -16.28 -19.51 25.56
CA LEU A 94 -16.51 -20.41 26.69
C LEU A 94 -16.83 -21.83 26.23
N ARG A 95 -17.65 -21.98 25.19
CA ARG A 95 -17.96 -23.30 24.61
C ARG A 95 -16.72 -23.97 24.05
N GLU A 96 -15.88 -23.21 23.32
CA GLU A 96 -14.64 -23.73 22.76
C GLU A 96 -13.69 -24.14 23.87
N LYS A 97 -13.58 -23.35 24.92
CA LYS A 97 -12.76 -23.65 26.08
C LYS A 97 -13.22 -24.91 26.79
N ALA A 98 -14.55 -25.08 26.95
CA ALA A 98 -15.13 -26.27 27.54
C ALA A 98 -14.85 -27.52 26.70
N ARG A 99 -14.96 -27.40 25.38
CA ARG A 99 -14.70 -28.51 24.45
C ARG A 99 -13.23 -28.98 24.54
N VAL A 100 -12.30 -28.03 24.59
CA VAL A 100 -10.88 -28.34 24.74
C VAL A 100 -10.59 -28.98 26.11
N SER A 101 -11.24 -28.48 27.16
CA SER A 101 -11.11 -29.03 28.52
C SER A 101 -11.60 -30.48 28.58
N ASP A 102 -12.74 -30.79 27.98
CA ASP A 102 -13.28 -32.16 27.92
C ASP A 102 -12.34 -33.09 27.15
N ARG A 103 -11.77 -32.61 26.04
CA ARG A 103 -10.82 -33.37 25.25
C ARG A 103 -9.56 -33.73 26.06
N LYS A 104 -9.04 -32.77 26.80
CA LYS A 104 -7.89 -32.97 27.68
C LYS A 104 -8.20 -33.96 28.81
N ARG A 105 -9.39 -33.84 29.39
CA ARG A 105 -9.84 -34.73 30.45
C ARG A 105 -9.93 -36.19 29.98
N ARG A 106 -10.40 -36.41 28.77
CA ARG A 106 -10.47 -37.75 28.17
C ARG A 106 -9.08 -38.34 27.94
N ARG A 107 -8.08 -37.52 27.60
CA ARG A 107 -6.71 -37.94 27.39
C ARG A 107 -6.00 -38.39 28.70
N THR A 108 -6.35 -37.73 29.79
CA THR A 108 -5.73 -38.01 31.09
C THR A 108 -6.47 -39.04 31.90
N ARG A 109 -7.58 -39.57 31.39
CA ARG A 109 -8.36 -40.59 32.08
C ARG A 109 -7.55 -41.89 32.19
N PRO A 110 -7.34 -42.43 33.43
CA PRO A 110 -6.58 -43.64 33.60
C PRO A 110 -7.22 -44.83 32.89
N ALA A 111 -6.39 -45.71 32.35
CA ALA A 111 -6.85 -46.91 31.66
C ALA A 111 -7.45 -47.93 32.62
N ASP A 112 -7.24 -47.76 33.90
CA ASP A 112 -7.69 -48.67 34.97
C ASP A 112 -9.14 -48.51 35.33
N ASP A 113 -9.82 -47.50 34.81
CA ASP A 113 -11.23 -47.25 35.06
C ASP A 113 -12.16 -48.18 34.28
N ALA A 114 -11.57 -49.18 33.67
CA ALA A 114 -12.32 -50.21 32.98
C ALA A 114 -12.98 -51.17 33.97
#